data_1ae1cb6e720fa566e413b26339838782
#
_entry.id   1ae1cb6e720fa566e413b26339838782
#
_cell.length_a   1.000
_cell.length_b   1.000
_cell.length_c   1.000
_cell.angle_alpha   90.00
_cell.angle_beta   90.00
_cell.angle_gamma   90.00
#
_symmetry.space_group_name_H-M   'P 1'
#
loop_
_entity.id
_entity.type
_entity.pdbx_description
1 polymer ?
#
loop_
_entity_poly.entity_id
_entity_poly.type
_entity_poly.pdbx_seq_one_letter_code
_entity_poly.pdbx_strand_id
1 'polypeptide(L)'
;TGAGAYPRDLETTCTLTSGETVVVRPIKPDDDDLWLEFFYSLSEDAVYHRFFSPLKRMPRHEAQHFVVVDYRDRMALVAVLRQEEREQLVAVARYEREPATNLAECAFAVQDQWQGHGLGTFLLQYLIRIAMMNGIEGFTALVMADNRRMLGLFQKTGYLIRSKYEENAWEISFRFDEKAEPPPAG
;
A
#
# COMPACT_ATOMS: atom_id res chain seq x y z
N THR A 1 -15.50 15.99 -3.73
CA THR A 1 -15.39 15.88 -2.28
C THR A 1 -13.97 16.18 -1.87
N GLY A 2 -13.77 17.25 -1.10
CA GLY A 2 -12.45 17.73 -0.69
C GLY A 2 -11.72 16.76 0.23
N ALA A 3 -10.43 17.05 0.45
CA ALA A 3 -9.61 16.31 1.38
C ALA A 3 -10.19 16.40 2.78
N GLY A 4 -10.23 15.28 3.50
CA GLY A 4 -10.61 15.26 4.91
C GLY A 4 -9.54 15.94 5.78
N ALA A 5 -9.84 16.12 7.08
CA ALA A 5 -8.85 16.62 8.01
C ALA A 5 -7.68 15.62 8.13
N TYR A 6 -6.47 16.14 8.03
CA TYR A 6 -5.27 15.30 8.06
C TYR A 6 -5.12 14.61 9.42
N PRO A 7 -5.07 13.25 9.45
CA PRO A 7 -5.00 12.51 10.70
C PRO A 7 -3.56 12.41 11.23
N ARG A 8 -3.10 13.48 11.86
CA ARG A 8 -1.73 13.57 12.37
C ARG A 8 -1.39 12.47 13.38
N ASP A 9 -2.37 11.98 14.12
CA ASP A 9 -2.19 10.91 15.12
C ASP A 9 -1.69 9.59 14.50
N LEU A 10 -1.86 9.43 13.19
CA LEU A 10 -1.44 8.22 12.48
C LEU A 10 0.02 8.26 12.02
N GLU A 11 0.71 9.39 12.23
CA GLU A 11 2.13 9.47 11.91
C GLU A 11 2.94 8.58 12.86
N THR A 12 3.83 7.77 12.32
CA THR A 12 4.65 6.84 13.09
C THR A 12 5.99 6.63 12.38
N THR A 13 6.82 5.77 12.94
CA THR A 13 8.11 5.41 12.35
C THR A 13 8.22 3.90 12.20
N CYS A 14 9.03 3.48 11.24
CA CYS A 14 9.36 2.08 11.02
C CYS A 14 10.87 1.96 10.86
N THR A 15 11.48 1.09 11.66
CA THR A 15 12.90 0.78 11.51
C THR A 15 13.04 -0.45 10.63
N LEU A 16 13.75 -0.31 9.53
CA LEU A 16 13.97 -1.37 8.56
C LEU A 16 15.03 -2.35 9.07
N THR A 17 15.04 -3.57 8.51
CA THR A 17 16.05 -4.56 8.89
C THR A 17 17.47 -4.10 8.58
N SER A 18 17.63 -3.18 7.63
CA SER A 18 18.93 -2.56 7.30
C SER A 18 19.40 -1.51 8.32
N GLY A 19 18.53 -1.13 9.27
CA GLY A 19 18.85 -0.15 10.30
C GLY A 19 18.32 1.24 10.06
N GLU A 20 17.93 1.58 8.84
CA GLU A 20 17.36 2.90 8.56
C GLU A 20 15.96 3.02 9.16
N THR A 21 15.61 4.24 9.57
CA THR A 21 14.27 4.54 10.06
C THR A 21 13.56 5.43 9.04
N VAL A 22 12.34 5.06 8.69
CA VAL A 22 11.48 5.86 7.82
C VAL A 22 10.29 6.36 8.61
N VAL A 23 9.79 7.54 8.25
CA VAL A 23 8.53 8.05 8.79
C VAL A 23 7.41 7.47 7.95
N VAL A 24 6.42 6.85 8.61
CA VAL A 24 5.22 6.37 7.94
C VAL A 24 4.07 7.29 8.36
N ARG A 25 3.45 7.92 7.39
CA ARG A 25 2.38 8.88 7.63
C ARG A 25 1.34 8.85 6.53
N PRO A 26 0.13 9.33 6.80
CA PRO A 26 -0.85 9.56 5.72
C PRO A 26 -0.31 10.54 4.69
N ILE A 27 -0.71 10.35 3.43
CA ILE A 27 -0.34 11.25 2.35
C ILE A 27 -1.02 12.61 2.54
N LYS A 28 -0.36 13.68 2.10
CA LYS A 28 -0.87 15.05 2.19
C LYS A 28 -1.19 15.58 0.80
N PRO A 29 -2.18 16.49 0.67
CA PRO A 29 -2.52 17.07 -0.64
C PRO A 29 -1.37 17.77 -1.34
N ASP A 30 -0.38 18.26 -0.60
CA ASP A 30 0.81 18.91 -1.15
C ASP A 30 1.98 17.97 -1.38
N ASP A 31 1.76 16.65 -1.29
CA ASP A 31 2.79 15.65 -1.56
C ASP A 31 2.94 15.32 -3.06
N ASP A 32 2.32 16.08 -3.94
CA ASP A 32 2.33 15.77 -5.38
C ASP A 32 3.74 15.71 -5.98
N ASP A 33 4.62 16.63 -5.60
CA ASP A 33 6.02 16.59 -6.08
C ASP A 33 6.75 15.34 -5.59
N LEU A 34 6.62 15.02 -4.30
CA LEU A 34 7.23 13.82 -3.71
C LEU A 34 6.68 12.55 -4.37
N TRP A 35 5.37 12.51 -4.63
CA TRP A 35 4.72 11.36 -5.25
C TRP A 35 5.19 11.19 -6.69
N LEU A 36 5.32 12.29 -7.44
CA LEU A 36 5.84 12.25 -8.82
C LEU A 36 7.29 11.77 -8.85
N GLU A 37 8.15 12.28 -7.96
CA GLU A 37 9.52 11.78 -7.85
C GLU A 37 9.54 10.28 -7.56
N PHE A 38 8.66 9.83 -6.66
CA PHE A 38 8.52 8.41 -6.33
C PHE A 38 8.13 7.60 -7.57
N PHE A 39 7.09 8.04 -8.29
CA PHE A 39 6.63 7.34 -9.50
C PHE A 39 7.78 7.17 -10.51
N TYR A 40 8.50 8.25 -10.77
CA TYR A 40 9.60 8.21 -11.75
C TYR A 40 10.84 7.46 -11.24
N SER A 41 10.93 7.19 -9.95
CA SER A 41 12.01 6.40 -9.37
C SER A 41 11.76 4.89 -9.45
N LEU A 42 10.53 4.48 -9.72
CA LEU A 42 10.17 3.06 -9.78
C LEU A 42 10.74 2.41 -11.05
N SER A 43 11.15 1.16 -10.92
CA SER A 43 11.55 0.36 -12.08
C SER A 43 10.35 0.10 -12.99
N GLU A 44 10.60 -0.28 -14.23
CA GLU A 44 9.53 -0.65 -15.16
C GLU A 44 8.67 -1.79 -14.60
N ASP A 45 9.30 -2.78 -13.94
CA ASP A 45 8.58 -3.89 -13.31
C ASP A 45 7.71 -3.39 -12.16
N ALA A 46 8.21 -2.50 -11.31
CA ALA A 46 7.45 -1.95 -10.20
C ALA A 46 6.23 -1.17 -10.67
N VAL A 47 6.38 -0.37 -11.72
CA VAL A 47 5.27 0.37 -12.34
C VAL A 47 4.25 -0.62 -12.91
N TYR A 48 4.70 -1.63 -13.63
CA TYR A 48 3.82 -2.62 -14.23
C TYR A 48 3.05 -3.41 -13.16
N HIS A 49 3.73 -3.84 -12.09
CA HIS A 49 3.09 -4.56 -10.99
C HIS A 49 2.05 -3.71 -10.27
N ARG A 50 2.27 -2.40 -10.18
CA ARG A 50 1.35 -1.50 -9.46
C ARG A 50 0.18 -1.06 -10.34
N PHE A 51 0.43 -0.72 -11.60
CA PHE A 51 -0.58 -0.10 -12.48
C PHE A 51 -1.09 -1.04 -13.58
N PHE A 52 -0.54 -2.24 -13.68
CA PHE A 52 -0.90 -3.26 -14.70
C PHE A 52 -0.75 -2.75 -16.12
N SER A 53 0.11 -1.75 -16.31
CA SER A 53 0.36 -1.08 -17.58
C SER A 53 1.76 -0.47 -17.55
N PRO A 54 2.48 -0.47 -18.69
CA PRO A 54 3.82 0.12 -18.74
C PRO A 54 3.75 1.66 -18.84
N LEU A 55 3.26 2.31 -17.78
CA LEU A 55 3.14 3.76 -17.75
C LEU A 55 4.51 4.42 -17.74
N LYS A 56 4.77 5.32 -18.66
CA LYS A 56 6.03 6.07 -18.76
C LYS A 56 5.90 7.51 -18.31
N ARG A 57 4.68 7.99 -18.20
CA ARG A 57 4.36 9.36 -17.82
C ARG A 57 3.22 9.41 -16.83
N MET A 58 3.32 10.36 -15.92
CA MET A 58 2.28 10.62 -14.93
C MET A 58 2.00 12.13 -14.97
N PRO A 59 0.90 12.55 -15.60
CA PRO A 59 0.53 13.97 -15.59
C PRO A 59 0.24 14.45 -14.17
N ARG A 60 0.53 15.73 -13.93
CA ARG A 60 0.35 16.30 -12.57
C ARG A 60 -1.10 16.22 -12.10
N HIS A 61 -2.07 16.40 -12.98
CA HIS A 61 -3.48 16.31 -12.57
C HIS A 61 -3.87 14.90 -12.13
N GLU A 62 -3.25 13.86 -12.69
CA GLU A 62 -3.46 12.48 -12.23
C GLU A 62 -2.73 12.23 -10.90
N ALA A 63 -1.53 12.80 -10.75
CA ALA A 63 -0.79 12.73 -9.49
C ALA A 63 -1.60 13.32 -8.34
N GLN A 64 -2.30 14.44 -8.59
CA GLN A 64 -3.14 15.06 -7.57
C GLN A 64 -4.26 14.14 -7.09
N HIS A 65 -4.80 13.32 -7.97
CA HIS A 65 -5.81 12.33 -7.59
C HIS A 65 -5.26 11.32 -6.56
N PHE A 66 -3.99 10.97 -6.67
CA PHE A 66 -3.36 10.03 -5.75
C PHE A 66 -3.01 10.66 -4.40
N VAL A 67 -2.81 11.96 -4.33
CA VAL A 67 -2.40 12.62 -3.07
C VAL A 67 -3.57 13.24 -2.31
N VAL A 68 -4.72 13.47 -2.95
CA VAL A 68 -5.91 14.01 -2.30
C VAL A 68 -6.84 12.85 -1.93
N VAL A 69 -6.95 12.57 -0.63
CA VAL A 69 -7.78 11.49 -0.10
C VAL A 69 -8.62 12.01 1.06
N ASP A 70 -9.70 11.30 1.40
CA ASP A 70 -10.57 11.71 2.51
C ASP A 70 -10.16 11.09 3.85
N TYR A 71 -9.15 10.21 3.87
CA TYR A 71 -8.61 9.52 5.04
C TYR A 71 -9.59 8.55 5.71
N ARG A 72 -10.69 8.24 5.09
CA ARG A 72 -11.70 7.27 5.57
C ARG A 72 -11.94 6.17 4.55
N ASP A 73 -12.58 6.53 3.44
CA ASP A 73 -12.91 5.60 2.36
C ASP A 73 -11.74 5.48 1.38
N ARG A 74 -10.92 6.52 1.31
CA ARG A 74 -9.67 6.53 0.56
C ARG A 74 -8.54 6.93 1.51
N MET A 75 -7.60 6.03 1.69
CA MET A 75 -6.44 6.25 2.55
C MET A 75 -5.18 5.89 1.79
N ALA A 76 -4.13 6.66 1.98
CA ALA A 76 -2.80 6.32 1.50
C ALA A 76 -1.78 6.63 2.58
N LEU A 77 -0.91 5.65 2.83
CA LEU A 77 0.25 5.81 3.70
C LEU A 77 1.49 5.95 2.83
N VAL A 78 2.37 6.85 3.19
CA VAL A 78 3.66 7.01 2.54
C VAL A 78 4.77 6.71 3.54
N ALA A 79 5.83 6.08 3.07
CA ALA A 79 7.06 5.91 3.85
C ALA A 79 8.06 6.93 3.35
N VAL A 80 8.50 7.80 4.24
CA VAL A 80 9.37 8.93 3.92
C VAL A 80 10.75 8.67 4.51
N LEU A 81 11.74 8.65 3.64
CA LEU A 81 13.14 8.59 4.03
C LEU A 81 13.71 10.00 4.01
N ARG A 82 14.31 10.42 5.12
CA ARG A 82 14.95 11.72 5.22
C ARG A 82 16.46 11.55 5.29
N GLN A 83 17.15 12.11 4.30
CA GLN A 83 18.61 12.11 4.23
C GLN A 83 19.09 13.51 3.87
N GLU A 84 20.00 14.06 4.66
CA GLU A 84 20.64 15.37 4.39
C GLU A 84 19.64 16.49 4.09
N GLU A 85 18.61 16.62 4.92
CA GLU A 85 17.53 17.62 4.79
C GLU A 85 16.63 17.40 3.56
N ARG A 86 16.84 16.33 2.81
CA ARG A 86 16.00 15.98 1.68
C ARG A 86 15.07 14.82 2.07
N GLU A 87 13.79 14.95 1.72
CA GLU A 87 12.81 13.89 1.91
C GLU A 87 12.52 13.22 0.56
N GLN A 88 12.34 11.88 0.60
CA GLN A 88 11.85 11.14 -0.57
C GLN A 88 10.90 10.06 -0.10
N LEU A 89 9.91 9.77 -0.94
CA LEU A 89 9.03 8.64 -0.70
C LEU A 89 9.71 7.37 -1.18
N VAL A 90 9.71 6.35 -0.33
CA VAL A 90 10.29 5.04 -0.68
C VAL A 90 9.22 3.97 -0.84
N ALA A 91 8.00 4.22 -0.37
CA ALA A 91 6.87 3.31 -0.52
C ALA A 91 5.55 4.06 -0.36
N VAL A 92 4.52 3.53 -1.01
CA VAL A 92 3.14 4.00 -0.87
C VAL A 92 2.24 2.78 -0.73
N ALA A 93 1.38 2.80 0.27
CA ALA A 93 0.37 1.76 0.51
C ALA A 93 -0.98 2.43 0.63
N ARG A 94 -1.98 1.93 -0.09
CA ARG A 94 -3.27 2.61 -0.10
C ARG A 94 -4.43 1.64 -0.17
N TYR A 95 -5.60 2.10 0.28
CA TYR A 95 -6.84 1.41 0.03
C TYR A 95 -7.92 2.38 -0.44
N GLU A 96 -8.89 1.85 -1.18
CA GLU A 96 -10.08 2.57 -1.59
C GLU A 96 -11.29 1.68 -1.35
N ARG A 97 -12.27 2.18 -0.59
CA ARG A 97 -13.48 1.43 -0.26
C ARG A 97 -14.32 1.20 -1.50
N GLU A 98 -14.80 -0.03 -1.66
CA GLU A 98 -15.75 -0.38 -2.71
C GLU A 98 -17.17 0.01 -2.26
N PRO A 99 -17.89 0.85 -3.06
CA PRO A 99 -19.16 1.41 -2.59
C PRO A 99 -20.24 0.38 -2.24
N ALA A 100 -20.24 -0.76 -2.92
CA ALA A 100 -21.28 -1.78 -2.75
C ALA A 100 -21.00 -2.76 -1.61
N THR A 101 -19.83 -2.66 -0.97
CA THR A 101 -19.39 -3.61 0.05
C THR A 101 -18.71 -2.86 1.19
N ASN A 102 -18.37 -3.57 2.27
CA ASN A 102 -17.50 -3.03 3.33
C ASN A 102 -16.05 -3.46 3.15
N LEU A 103 -15.69 -3.85 1.92
CA LEU A 103 -14.32 -4.19 1.56
C LEU A 103 -13.65 -3.00 0.90
N ALA A 104 -12.33 -2.97 0.91
CA ALA A 104 -11.55 -1.96 0.22
C ALA A 104 -10.50 -2.63 -0.65
N GLU A 105 -10.27 -2.05 -1.83
CA GLU A 105 -9.17 -2.48 -2.69
C GLU A 105 -7.90 -1.83 -2.20
N CYS A 106 -6.86 -2.64 -1.96
CA CYS A 106 -5.56 -2.13 -1.53
C CYS A 106 -4.51 -2.31 -2.62
N ALA A 107 -3.51 -1.45 -2.60
CA ALA A 107 -2.41 -1.47 -3.57
C ALA A 107 -1.14 -0.94 -2.90
N PHE A 108 0.00 -1.49 -3.32
CA PHE A 108 1.29 -1.20 -2.72
C PHE A 108 2.33 -0.98 -3.80
N ALA A 109 3.25 -0.05 -3.55
CA ALA A 109 4.44 0.12 -4.36
C ALA A 109 5.61 0.43 -3.43
N VAL A 110 6.72 -0.29 -3.58
CA VAL A 110 7.94 -0.09 -2.80
C VAL A 110 9.09 0.01 -3.80
N GLN A 111 9.95 1.03 -3.65
CA GLN A 111 11.15 1.11 -4.48
C GLN A 111 11.97 -0.17 -4.33
N ASP A 112 12.55 -0.64 -5.44
CA ASP A 112 13.23 -1.93 -5.49
C ASP A 112 14.30 -2.07 -4.40
N GLN A 113 15.09 -1.03 -4.18
CA GLN A 113 16.16 -1.04 -3.18
C GLN A 113 15.68 -1.14 -1.74
N TRP A 114 14.42 -0.84 -1.48
CA TRP A 114 13.83 -0.89 -0.14
C TRP A 114 12.95 -2.12 0.08
N GLN A 115 12.80 -2.96 -0.93
CA GLN A 115 12.09 -4.23 -0.79
C GLN A 115 12.91 -5.23 0.03
N GLY A 116 12.23 -6.12 0.74
CA GLY A 116 12.91 -7.15 1.53
C GLY A 116 13.46 -6.67 2.87
N HIS A 117 13.09 -5.48 3.34
CA HIS A 117 13.57 -4.91 4.59
C HIS A 117 12.47 -4.75 5.65
N GLY A 118 11.32 -5.41 5.46
CA GLY A 118 10.21 -5.39 6.42
C GLY A 118 9.21 -4.27 6.22
N LEU A 119 9.47 -3.33 5.31
CA LEU A 119 8.60 -2.17 5.10
C LEU A 119 7.22 -2.56 4.58
N GLY A 120 7.17 -3.46 3.59
CA GLY A 120 5.89 -3.92 3.04
C GLY A 120 4.99 -4.58 4.08
N THR A 121 5.58 -5.42 4.94
CA THR A 121 4.86 -6.08 6.04
C THR A 121 4.32 -5.04 7.02
N PHE A 122 5.15 -4.07 7.41
CA PHE A 122 4.74 -3.01 8.32
C PHE A 122 3.58 -2.20 7.73
N LEU A 123 3.70 -1.79 6.47
CA LEU A 123 2.68 -0.99 5.81
C LEU A 123 1.35 -1.75 5.68
N LEU A 124 1.40 -3.03 5.32
CA LEU A 124 0.19 -3.83 5.19
C LEU A 124 -0.52 -3.98 6.55
N GLN A 125 0.22 -4.32 7.60
CA GLN A 125 -0.35 -4.46 8.93
C GLN A 125 -0.94 -3.15 9.44
N TYR A 126 -0.25 -2.04 9.22
CA TYR A 126 -0.73 -0.74 9.66
C TYR A 126 -1.95 -0.30 8.86
N LEU A 127 -1.94 -0.53 7.55
CA LEU A 127 -3.08 -0.21 6.70
C LEU A 127 -4.33 -1.01 7.11
N ILE A 128 -4.16 -2.28 7.47
CA ILE A 128 -5.26 -3.10 7.98
C ILE A 128 -5.85 -2.49 9.26
N ARG A 129 -5.00 -2.08 10.21
CA ARG A 129 -5.45 -1.47 11.46
C ARG A 129 -6.25 -0.19 11.21
N ILE A 130 -5.76 0.66 10.32
CA ILE A 130 -6.45 1.90 9.96
C ILE A 130 -7.79 1.59 9.28
N ALA A 131 -7.81 0.62 8.37
CA ALA A 131 -9.04 0.21 7.69
C ALA A 131 -10.08 -0.28 8.70
N MET A 132 -9.67 -1.10 9.67
CA MET A 132 -10.58 -1.56 10.74
C MET A 132 -11.14 -0.40 11.55
N MET A 133 -10.31 0.60 11.87
CA MET A 133 -10.77 1.81 12.59
C MET A 133 -11.81 2.58 11.79
N ASN A 134 -11.74 2.51 10.48
CA ASN A 134 -12.67 3.20 9.58
C ASN A 134 -13.87 2.33 9.15
N GLY A 135 -14.08 1.18 9.80
CA GLY A 135 -15.24 0.32 9.56
C GLY A 135 -15.14 -0.57 8.33
N ILE A 136 -13.95 -0.68 7.74
CA ILE A 136 -13.72 -1.58 6.63
C ILE A 136 -13.53 -3.00 7.17
N GLU A 137 -14.12 -3.99 6.51
CA GLU A 137 -14.19 -5.37 7.02
C GLU A 137 -13.20 -6.32 6.36
N GLY A 138 -12.55 -5.89 5.30
CA GLY A 138 -11.58 -6.71 4.60
C GLY A 138 -10.98 -5.98 3.42
N PHE A 139 -9.97 -6.61 2.81
CA PHE A 139 -9.29 -6.08 1.63
C PHE A 139 -9.48 -7.00 0.43
N THR A 140 -9.53 -6.37 -0.74
CA THR A 140 -9.30 -7.03 -2.02
C THR A 140 -8.02 -6.49 -2.62
N ALA A 141 -7.37 -7.26 -3.47
CA ALA A 141 -6.17 -6.82 -4.17
C ALA A 141 -6.02 -7.59 -5.47
N LEU A 142 -5.49 -6.93 -6.48
CA LEU A 142 -5.11 -7.57 -7.73
C LEU A 142 -3.59 -7.64 -7.75
N VAL A 143 -3.03 -8.86 -7.88
CA VAL A 143 -1.59 -9.08 -7.82
C VAL A 143 -1.17 -9.91 -9.02
N MET A 144 -0.22 -9.40 -9.81
CA MET A 144 0.30 -10.15 -10.94
C MET A 144 0.97 -11.45 -10.48
N ALA A 145 0.83 -12.49 -11.27
CA ALA A 145 1.31 -13.83 -10.92
C ALA A 145 2.83 -13.86 -10.67
N ASP A 146 3.59 -13.02 -11.36
CA ASP A 146 5.05 -12.95 -11.19
C ASP A 146 5.48 -12.05 -10.02
N ASN A 147 4.54 -11.35 -9.39
CA ASN A 147 4.82 -10.51 -8.22
C ASN A 147 4.79 -11.39 -6.96
N ARG A 148 5.76 -12.29 -6.85
CA ARG A 148 5.83 -13.26 -5.75
C ARG A 148 6.00 -12.62 -4.39
N ARG A 149 6.67 -11.47 -4.33
CA ARG A 149 6.91 -10.74 -3.09
C ARG A 149 5.60 -10.27 -2.48
N MET A 150 4.73 -9.67 -3.29
CA MET A 150 3.43 -9.20 -2.83
C MET A 150 2.52 -10.37 -2.42
N LEU A 151 2.51 -11.44 -3.21
CA LEU A 151 1.76 -12.65 -2.86
C LEU A 151 2.21 -13.20 -1.50
N GLY A 152 3.51 -13.21 -1.25
CA GLY A 152 4.07 -13.65 0.03
C GLY A 152 3.65 -12.77 1.20
N LEU A 153 3.56 -11.45 0.99
CA LEU A 153 3.10 -10.53 2.04
C LEU A 153 1.67 -10.85 2.49
N PHE A 154 0.78 -11.09 1.53
CA PHE A 154 -0.61 -11.44 1.86
C PHE A 154 -0.71 -12.78 2.56
N GLN A 155 0.06 -13.79 2.12
CA GLN A 155 0.04 -15.12 2.73
C GLN A 155 0.52 -15.10 4.18
N LYS A 156 1.41 -14.17 4.54
CA LYS A 156 1.97 -14.06 5.90
C LYS A 156 1.08 -13.27 6.87
N THR A 157 -0.05 -12.73 6.40
CA THR A 157 -0.93 -11.95 7.28
C THR A 157 -1.62 -12.78 8.35
N GLY A 158 -1.76 -14.08 8.13
CA GLY A 158 -2.53 -14.95 9.03
C GLY A 158 -4.03 -14.94 8.77
N TYR A 159 -4.50 -14.17 7.82
CA TYR A 159 -5.92 -14.17 7.41
C TYR A 159 -6.18 -15.26 6.40
N LEU A 160 -7.45 -15.70 6.34
CA LEU A 160 -7.90 -16.66 5.33
C LEU A 160 -7.94 -15.96 3.97
N ILE A 161 -7.04 -16.32 3.08
CA ILE A 161 -6.94 -15.71 1.76
C ILE A 161 -7.76 -16.51 0.76
N ARG A 162 -8.71 -15.83 0.10
CA ARG A 162 -9.41 -16.38 -1.05
C ARG A 162 -8.77 -15.79 -2.29
N SER A 163 -8.52 -16.63 -3.30
CA SER A 163 -7.84 -16.16 -4.51
C SER A 163 -8.46 -16.79 -5.74
N LYS A 164 -8.49 -16.00 -6.82
CA LYS A 164 -8.95 -16.43 -8.12
C LYS A 164 -7.91 -15.99 -9.15
N TYR A 165 -7.47 -16.92 -9.99
CA TYR A 165 -6.48 -16.64 -11.03
C TYR A 165 -7.20 -16.34 -12.34
N GLU A 166 -6.84 -15.22 -12.97
CA GLU A 166 -7.40 -14.82 -14.25
C GLU A 166 -6.42 -13.87 -14.96
N GLU A 167 -6.11 -14.14 -16.23
CA GLU A 167 -5.27 -13.28 -17.06
C GLU A 167 -3.91 -12.91 -16.43
N ASN A 168 -3.18 -13.93 -15.94
CA ASN A 168 -1.87 -13.76 -15.30
C ASN A 168 -1.87 -12.93 -14.01
N ALA A 169 -3.02 -12.80 -13.37
CA ALA A 169 -3.14 -12.09 -12.11
C ALA A 169 -3.97 -12.88 -11.11
N TRP A 170 -3.68 -12.68 -9.84
CA TRP A 170 -4.47 -13.22 -8.73
C TRP A 170 -5.36 -12.12 -8.19
N GLU A 171 -6.66 -12.35 -8.20
CA GLU A 171 -7.60 -11.53 -7.46
C GLU A 171 -7.68 -12.12 -6.05
N ILE A 172 -7.22 -11.36 -5.06
CA ILE A 172 -7.11 -11.80 -3.68
C ILE A 172 -8.17 -11.08 -2.86
N SER A 173 -8.80 -11.79 -1.91
CA SER A 173 -9.67 -11.17 -0.94
C SER A 173 -9.52 -11.85 0.41
N PHE A 174 -9.65 -11.07 1.48
CA PHE A 174 -9.67 -11.60 2.83
C PHE A 174 -10.44 -10.66 3.74
N ARG A 175 -11.09 -11.24 4.74
CA ARG A 175 -11.82 -10.50 5.76
C ARG A 175 -11.00 -10.46 7.04
N PHE A 176 -11.08 -9.35 7.75
CA PHE A 176 -10.28 -9.16 8.97
C PHE A 176 -10.76 -10.01 10.14
N ASP A 177 -11.99 -10.54 10.08
CA ASP A 177 -12.56 -11.44 11.08
C ASP A 177 -12.36 -12.93 10.77
N GLU A 178 -11.72 -13.27 9.65
CA GLU A 178 -11.48 -14.66 9.26
C GLU A 178 -9.98 -14.97 9.26
N LYS A 179 -9.54 -15.77 10.22
CA LYS A 179 -8.15 -16.22 10.31
C LYS A 179 -7.94 -17.51 9.54
N ALA A 180 -6.75 -17.67 8.97
CA ALA A 180 -6.36 -18.95 8.40
C ALA A 180 -6.22 -19.99 9.54
N GLU A 181 -6.57 -21.26 9.24
CA GLU A 181 -6.34 -22.32 10.20
C GLU A 181 -4.83 -22.52 10.38
N PRO A 182 -4.34 -22.72 11.62
CA PRO A 182 -2.94 -23.04 11.80
C PRO A 182 -2.61 -24.38 11.14
N PRO A 183 -1.39 -24.54 10.59
CA PRO A 183 -1.01 -25.82 10.00
C PRO A 183 -1.12 -26.93 11.05
N PRO A 184 -1.53 -28.14 10.65
CA PRO A 184 -1.62 -29.24 11.61
C PRO A 184 -0.26 -29.47 12.28
N ALA A 185 -0.28 -29.69 13.58
CA ALA A 185 0.91 -30.00 14.34
C ALA A 185 1.48 -31.32 13.80
N GLY A 186 2.61 -31.25 13.13
CA GLY A 186 3.29 -32.42 12.59
C GLY A 186 4.20 -33.06 13.59
#